data_6753a1a983fdf6bbbea4f07131efcdd7
#
_entry.id   6753a1a983fdf6bbbea4f07131efcdd7
#
_cell.length_a   1.000
_cell.length_b   1.000
_cell.length_c   1.000
_cell.angle_alpha   90.00
_cell.angle_beta   90.00
_cell.angle_gamma   90.00
#
_symmetry.space_group_name_H-M   'P 1'
#
loop_
_entity.id
_entity.type
_entity.pdbx_description
1 polymer ?
#
loop_
_entity_poly.entity_id
_entity_poly.type
_entity_poly.pdbx_seq_one_letter_code
_entity_poly.pdbx_strand_id
1 'polypeptide(L)'
;MIAPRVVVVMGPSGCGKTTLARKLAQSLGWRFVEADDLHPLANVEKMRAGVPLDDADRAPWLEAVGRELSIASAAGVVATCSALKRRYRDRLRAL
;
A
#
# COMPACT_ATOMS: atom_id res chain seq x y z
N MET A 1 9.57 -3.02 24.02
CA MET A 1 9.49 -2.48 22.65
C MET A 1 8.29 -3.11 21.93
N ILE A 2 7.44 -2.28 21.39
CA ILE A 2 6.25 -2.76 20.68
C ILE A 2 6.63 -2.93 19.20
N ALA A 3 6.47 -4.14 18.66
CA ALA A 3 6.69 -4.38 17.24
C ALA A 3 5.63 -3.66 16.41
N PRO A 4 5.96 -3.12 15.23
CA PRO A 4 4.97 -2.54 14.34
C PRO A 4 3.89 -3.56 13.99
N ARG A 5 2.64 -3.11 13.95
CA ARG A 5 1.49 -3.94 13.61
C ARG A 5 1.03 -3.60 12.20
N VAL A 6 1.74 -4.14 11.23
CA VAL A 6 1.47 -3.88 9.82
C VAL A 6 1.29 -5.21 9.08
N VAL A 7 0.15 -5.36 8.43
CA VAL A 7 -0.11 -6.46 7.51
C VAL A 7 -0.38 -5.88 6.14
N VAL A 8 0.36 -6.34 5.15
CA VAL A 8 0.18 -5.89 3.75
C VAL A 8 -0.33 -7.07 2.93
N VAL A 9 -1.51 -6.91 2.35
CA VAL A 9 -2.09 -7.90 1.44
C VAL A 9 -1.73 -7.48 0.03
N MET A 10 -0.91 -8.28 -0.63
CA MET A 10 -0.43 -8.03 -1.98
C MET A 10 -1.12 -8.96 -2.97
N GLY A 11 -1.24 -8.50 -4.21
CA GLY A 11 -1.79 -9.29 -5.29
C GLY A 11 -2.24 -8.41 -6.44
N PRO A 12 -2.48 -9.02 -7.61
CA PRO A 12 -2.99 -8.28 -8.76
C PRO A 12 -4.39 -7.74 -8.49
N SER A 13 -4.75 -6.69 -9.22
CA SER A 13 -6.10 -6.13 -9.16
C SER A 13 -7.14 -7.19 -9.52
N GLY A 14 -8.28 -7.16 -8.83
CA GLY A 14 -9.38 -8.07 -9.12
C GLY A 14 -9.29 -9.44 -8.44
N CYS A 15 -8.28 -9.70 -7.60
CA CYS A 15 -8.15 -10.98 -6.90
C CYS A 15 -8.88 -11.01 -5.54
N GLY A 16 -9.65 -9.98 -5.21
CA GLY A 16 -10.39 -9.91 -3.96
C GLY A 16 -9.59 -9.46 -2.74
N LYS A 17 -8.38 -8.94 -2.95
CA LYS A 17 -7.51 -8.53 -1.84
C LYS A 17 -8.12 -7.42 -0.96
N THR A 18 -8.85 -6.48 -1.55
CA THR A 18 -9.50 -5.40 -0.81
C THR A 18 -10.54 -5.94 0.17
N THR A 19 -11.38 -6.86 -0.29
CA THR A 19 -12.40 -7.49 0.56
C THR A 19 -11.76 -8.26 1.71
N LEU A 20 -10.73 -9.05 1.42
CA LEU A 20 -10.00 -9.81 2.43
C LEU A 20 -9.34 -8.88 3.45
N ALA A 21 -8.66 -7.84 2.99
CA ALA A 21 -7.96 -6.90 3.85
C ALA A 21 -8.92 -6.14 4.76
N ARG A 22 -10.08 -5.71 4.25
CA ARG A 22 -11.10 -5.03 5.05
C ARG A 22 -11.64 -5.93 6.16
N LYS A 23 -11.93 -7.18 5.83
CA LYS A 23 -12.41 -8.15 6.82
C LYS A 23 -11.36 -8.40 7.90
N LEU A 24 -10.10 -8.52 7.50
CA LEU A 24 -9.01 -8.72 8.44
C LEU A 24 -8.84 -7.52 9.37
N ALA A 25 -8.85 -6.32 8.82
CA ALA A 25 -8.75 -5.09 9.62
C ALA A 25 -9.90 -4.99 10.61
N GLN A 26 -11.13 -5.29 10.19
CA GLN A 26 -12.30 -5.28 11.04
C GLN A 26 -12.17 -6.30 12.18
N SER A 27 -11.72 -7.52 11.88
CA SER A 27 -11.52 -8.57 12.88
C SER A 27 -10.48 -8.18 13.92
N LEU A 28 -9.42 -7.49 13.50
CA LEU A 28 -8.33 -7.09 14.38
C LEU A 28 -8.61 -5.76 15.10
N GLY A 29 -9.61 -5.01 14.68
CA GLY A 29 -9.84 -3.66 15.15
C GLY A 29 -8.75 -2.68 14.67
N TRP A 30 -8.16 -2.94 13.51
CA TRP A 30 -7.08 -2.16 12.94
C TRP A 30 -7.57 -1.25 11.83
N ARG A 31 -6.78 -0.22 11.51
CA ARG A 31 -7.05 0.68 10.39
C ARG A 31 -6.86 -0.04 9.06
N PHE A 32 -7.69 0.30 8.07
CA PHE A 32 -7.53 -0.18 6.70
C PHE A 32 -6.97 0.94 5.82
N VAL A 33 -5.97 0.61 5.00
CA VAL A 33 -5.38 1.54 4.03
C VAL A 33 -5.32 0.87 2.66
N GLU A 34 -5.91 1.52 1.66
CA GLU A 34 -5.76 1.11 0.26
C GLU A 34 -4.56 1.86 -0.32
N ALA A 35 -3.43 1.18 -0.47
CA ALA A 35 -2.20 1.83 -0.90
C ALA A 35 -2.31 2.40 -2.32
N ASP A 36 -3.11 1.77 -3.18
CA ASP A 36 -3.30 2.24 -4.56
C ASP A 36 -3.96 3.63 -4.63
N ASP A 37 -4.68 4.04 -3.59
CA ASP A 37 -5.30 5.36 -3.50
C ASP A 37 -4.29 6.47 -3.18
N LEU A 38 -3.07 6.13 -2.84
CA LEU A 38 -2.04 7.10 -2.44
C LEU A 38 -1.18 7.57 -3.60
N HIS A 39 -1.51 7.21 -4.84
CA HIS A 39 -0.79 7.70 -6.00
C HIS A 39 -0.93 9.21 -6.17
N PRO A 40 0.18 9.93 -6.49
CA PRO A 40 0.10 11.34 -6.88
C PRO A 40 -0.79 11.54 -8.10
N LEU A 41 -1.33 12.73 -8.25
CA LEU A 41 -2.21 13.06 -9.38
C LEU A 41 -1.56 12.76 -10.74
N ALA A 42 -0.26 13.02 -10.88
CA ALA A 42 0.45 12.72 -12.12
C ALA A 42 0.39 11.24 -12.48
N ASN A 43 0.49 10.35 -11.49
CA ASN A 43 0.36 8.91 -11.70
C ASN A 43 -1.06 8.53 -12.09
N VAL A 44 -2.05 9.12 -11.44
CA VAL A 44 -3.46 8.87 -11.75
C VAL A 44 -3.77 9.27 -13.18
N GLU A 45 -3.27 10.40 -13.63
CA GLU A 45 -3.46 10.88 -15.01
C GLU A 45 -2.82 9.93 -16.02
N LYS A 46 -1.59 9.45 -15.76
CA LYS A 46 -0.94 8.46 -16.61
C LYS A 46 -1.74 7.17 -16.70
N MET A 47 -2.23 6.67 -15.58
CA MET A 47 -3.02 5.44 -15.55
C MET A 47 -4.32 5.59 -16.35
N ARG A 48 -5.00 6.74 -16.25
CA ARG A 48 -6.20 7.03 -17.03
C ARG A 48 -5.92 7.08 -18.54
N ALA A 49 -4.76 7.58 -18.91
CA ALA A 49 -4.33 7.68 -20.31
C ALA A 49 -3.77 6.36 -20.86
N GLY A 50 -3.70 5.31 -20.03
CA GLY A 50 -3.12 4.03 -20.42
C GLY A 50 -1.59 4.04 -20.50
N VAL A 51 -0.94 5.02 -19.90
CA VAL A 51 0.52 5.14 -19.88
C VAL A 51 1.07 4.36 -18.70
N PRO A 52 1.98 3.39 -18.92
CA PRO A 52 2.57 2.64 -17.82
C PRO A 52 3.39 3.53 -16.89
N LEU A 53 3.37 3.22 -15.59
CA LEU A 53 4.21 3.90 -14.61
C LEU A 53 5.59 3.27 -14.60
N ASP A 54 6.63 4.11 -14.56
CA ASP A 54 8.01 3.67 -14.36
C ASP A 54 8.40 3.75 -12.87
N ASP A 55 9.63 3.38 -12.56
CA ASP A 55 10.11 3.39 -11.18
C ASP A 55 10.17 4.80 -10.59
N ALA A 56 10.51 5.80 -11.40
CA ALA A 56 10.53 7.19 -10.98
C ALA A 56 9.13 7.69 -10.62
N ASP A 57 8.12 7.28 -11.40
CA ASP A 57 6.71 7.61 -11.10
C ASP A 57 6.26 6.99 -9.79
N ARG A 58 6.71 5.77 -9.49
CA ARG A 58 6.29 5.02 -8.30
C ARG A 58 7.03 5.43 -7.03
N ALA A 59 8.20 6.05 -7.14
CA ALA A 59 8.98 6.42 -5.96
C ALA A 59 8.21 7.32 -4.97
N PRO A 60 7.57 8.43 -5.39
CA PRO A 60 6.76 9.24 -4.48
C PRO A 60 5.57 8.48 -3.89
N TRP A 61 4.97 7.59 -4.67
CA TRP A 61 3.88 6.74 -4.20
C TRP A 61 4.34 5.80 -3.09
N LEU A 62 5.47 5.11 -3.27
CA LEU A 62 6.01 4.22 -2.26
C LEU A 62 6.37 4.96 -0.97
N GLU A 63 6.88 6.17 -1.08
CA GLU A 63 7.16 7.00 0.09
C GLU A 63 5.87 7.39 0.83
N ALA A 64 4.83 7.75 0.09
CA ALA A 64 3.52 8.06 0.69
C ALA A 64 2.92 6.85 1.40
N VAL A 65 3.02 5.66 0.80
CA VAL A 65 2.55 4.41 1.40
C VAL A 65 3.34 4.11 2.68
N GLY A 66 4.66 4.18 2.62
CA GLY A 66 5.52 3.92 3.77
C GLY A 66 5.24 4.87 4.92
N ARG A 67 5.03 6.15 4.62
CA ARG A 67 4.72 7.17 5.63
C ARG A 67 3.37 6.88 6.30
N GLU A 68 2.35 6.56 5.51
CA GLU A 68 1.02 6.26 6.02
C GLU A 68 1.04 5.00 6.90
N LEU A 69 1.74 3.95 6.47
CA LEU A 69 1.88 2.73 7.26
C LEU A 69 2.66 2.97 8.55
N SER A 70 3.69 3.79 8.50
CA SER A 70 4.49 4.12 9.68
C SER A 70 3.66 4.87 10.73
N ILE A 71 2.85 5.83 10.31
CA ILE A 71 1.98 6.59 11.20
C ILE A 71 0.94 5.67 11.85
N ALA A 72 0.37 4.75 11.08
CA ALA A 72 -0.70 3.88 11.55
C ALA A 72 -0.21 2.63 12.29
N SER A 73 1.09 2.31 12.24
CA SER A 73 1.62 1.04 12.75
C SER A 73 1.48 0.86 14.25
N ALA A 74 1.47 1.94 15.03
CA ALA A 74 1.34 1.87 16.49
C ALA A 74 -0.01 1.31 16.92
N ALA A 75 -1.08 1.66 16.20
CA ALA A 75 -2.43 1.19 16.48
C ALA A 75 -2.77 -0.09 15.72
N GLY A 76 -2.01 -0.42 14.69
CA GLY A 76 -2.27 -1.53 13.80
C GLY A 76 -2.91 -1.08 12.49
N VAL A 77 -2.42 -1.60 11.39
CA VAL A 77 -2.91 -1.27 10.04
C VAL A 77 -2.87 -2.49 9.13
N VAL A 78 -3.93 -2.66 8.35
CA VAL A 78 -3.97 -3.61 7.25
C VAL A 78 -4.05 -2.81 5.96
N ALA A 79 -3.13 -3.06 5.06
CA ALA A 79 -3.05 -2.34 3.79
C ALA A 79 -3.16 -3.30 2.62
N THR A 80 -3.72 -2.82 1.52
CA THR A 80 -3.64 -3.51 0.23
C THR A 80 -2.62 -2.79 -0.64
N CYS A 81 -1.90 -3.53 -1.45
CA CYS A 81 -0.90 -2.95 -2.34
C CYS A 81 -0.69 -3.85 -3.55
N SER A 82 -0.61 -3.24 -4.73
CA SER A 82 -0.28 -3.93 -5.98
C SER A 82 1.22 -3.86 -6.30
N ALA A 83 2.05 -3.40 -5.37
CA ALA A 83 3.51 -3.35 -5.56
C ALA A 83 4.08 -4.76 -5.53
N LEU A 84 4.24 -5.35 -6.70
CA LEU A 84 4.64 -6.75 -6.83
C LEU A 84 6.13 -6.95 -6.97
N LYS A 85 6.86 -5.95 -7.45
CA LYS A 85 8.31 -6.06 -7.62
C LYS A 85 9.01 -6.12 -6.27
N ARG A 86 9.96 -7.03 -6.15
CA ARG A 86 10.73 -7.22 -4.92
C ARG A 86 11.35 -5.93 -4.40
N ARG A 87 11.91 -5.10 -5.28
CA ARG A 87 12.54 -3.83 -4.88
C ARG A 87 11.54 -2.84 -4.28
N TYR A 88 10.27 -2.87 -4.69
CA TYR A 88 9.24 -2.04 -4.08
C TYR A 88 8.90 -2.53 -2.68
N ARG A 89 8.80 -3.85 -2.50
CA ARG A 89 8.57 -4.44 -1.19
C ARG A 89 9.71 -4.15 -0.23
N ASP A 90 10.95 -4.25 -0.71
CA ASP A 90 12.14 -3.97 0.09
C ASP A 90 12.19 -2.49 0.49
N ARG A 91 11.82 -1.58 -0.41
CA ARG A 91 11.74 -0.16 -0.11
C ARG A 91 10.68 0.14 0.96
N LEU A 92 9.52 -0.50 0.87
CA LEU A 92 8.47 -0.34 1.89
C LEU A 92 8.93 -0.82 3.27
N ARG A 93 9.68 -1.90 3.33
CA ARG A 93 10.22 -2.40 4.59
C ARG A 93 11.24 -1.45 5.21
N ALA A 94 11.97 -0.70 4.38
CA ALA A 94 13.00 0.22 4.83
C ALA A 94 12.41 1.54 5.38
N LEU A 95 11.18 1.85 5.04
CA LEU A 95 10.47 3.04 5.51
C LEU A 95 9.75 2.74 6.83
#